data_679cfce0b167460c1c1149b139048f9e
#
_entry.id   679cfce0b167460c1c1149b139048f9e
#
_cell.length_a   1.000
_cell.length_b   1.000
_cell.length_c   1.000
_cell.angle_alpha   90.00
_cell.angle_beta   90.00
_cell.angle_gamma   90.00
#
_symmetry.space_group_name_H-M   'P 1'
#
loop_
_entity.id
_entity.type
_entity.pdbx_description
1 polymer ?
#
loop_
_entity_poly.entity_id
_entity_poly.type
_entity_poly.pdbx_seq_one_letter_code
_entity_poly.pdbx_strand_id
1 'polypeptide(L)'
;MFGYARDHQPCIIFMDEIDAIGGRRFSEGTSADREIQRTLMELLNQLDGFDELGKVKMIMATNRPDVLDPALLRPGRLDRKIEIPLPNEQSRTEVLKIHAAGIAKHGEIDYEAVVKLAEGFNGADLRNVCTEAGMSAIRAERDYVVHEDFMKVLCRTRLKPDHLHLNKH
;
A
#
# COMPACT_ATOMS: atom_id res chain seq x y z
N MET A 1 -19.01 -7.68 12.69
CA MET A 1 -18.83 -7.05 11.36
C MET A 1 -19.79 -7.66 10.33
N PHE A 2 -19.72 -8.97 10.02
CA PHE A 2 -20.57 -9.62 9.00
C PHE A 2 -22.06 -9.55 9.30
N GLY A 3 -22.52 -9.79 10.55
CA GLY A 3 -23.92 -9.64 10.94
C GLY A 3 -24.44 -8.21 10.69
N TYR A 4 -23.66 -7.19 11.07
CA TYR A 4 -24.00 -5.81 10.79
C TYR A 4 -24.14 -5.53 9.28
N ALA A 5 -23.24 -6.08 8.47
CA ALA A 5 -23.30 -5.90 7.02
C ALA A 5 -24.56 -6.56 6.40
N ARG A 6 -25.01 -7.67 6.96
CA ARG A 6 -26.27 -8.31 6.54
C ARG A 6 -27.49 -7.43 6.83
N ASP A 7 -27.49 -6.79 7.97
CA ASP A 7 -28.62 -5.94 8.41
C ASP A 7 -28.64 -4.59 7.67
N HIS A 8 -27.50 -4.16 7.09
CA HIS A 8 -27.32 -2.85 6.46
C HIS A 8 -26.97 -2.96 4.96
N GLN A 9 -27.64 -3.84 4.25
CA GLN A 9 -27.49 -3.96 2.80
C GLN A 9 -28.15 -2.80 2.05
N PRO A 10 -27.58 -2.32 0.92
CA PRO A 10 -26.33 -2.76 0.29
C PRO A 10 -25.09 -2.13 0.97
N CYS A 11 -24.01 -2.91 1.13
CA CYS A 11 -22.77 -2.42 1.73
C CYS A 11 -21.51 -3.10 1.13
N ILE A 12 -20.37 -2.49 1.39
CA ILE A 12 -19.05 -3.00 1.02
C ILE A 12 -18.25 -3.21 2.30
N ILE A 13 -17.68 -4.40 2.47
CA ILE A 13 -16.71 -4.70 3.51
C ILE A 13 -15.32 -4.55 2.89
N PHE A 14 -14.50 -3.69 3.48
CA PHE A 14 -13.10 -3.55 3.10
C PHE A 14 -12.21 -4.13 4.20
N MET A 15 -11.28 -5.01 3.81
CA MET A 15 -10.29 -5.61 4.72
C MET A 15 -8.90 -5.40 4.16
N ASP A 16 -8.06 -4.68 4.90
CA ASP A 16 -6.66 -4.46 4.55
C ASP A 16 -5.75 -5.46 5.28
N GLU A 17 -4.54 -5.67 4.75
CA GLU A 17 -3.52 -6.56 5.32
C GLU A 17 -4.05 -7.98 5.62
N ILE A 18 -4.82 -8.54 4.70
CA ILE A 18 -5.46 -9.85 4.90
C ILE A 18 -4.45 -10.99 5.13
N ASP A 19 -3.20 -10.83 4.74
CA ASP A 19 -2.12 -11.76 5.00
C ASP A 19 -1.80 -11.93 6.49
N ALA A 20 -2.22 -10.99 7.35
CA ALA A 20 -2.10 -11.14 8.81
C ALA A 20 -2.91 -12.32 9.36
N ILE A 21 -4.07 -12.63 8.75
CA ILE A 21 -4.94 -13.75 9.14
C ILE A 21 -5.03 -14.84 8.08
N GLY A 22 -4.76 -14.51 6.82
CA GLY A 22 -4.87 -15.41 5.66
C GLY A 22 -3.56 -16.06 5.23
N GLY A 23 -2.46 -15.91 5.97
CA GLY A 23 -1.15 -16.44 5.62
C GLY A 23 -0.99 -17.94 5.88
N ARG A 24 -0.16 -18.61 5.06
CA ARG A 24 0.10 -20.09 5.13
C ARG A 24 0.91 -20.54 6.35
N ARG A 25 1.49 -19.64 7.14
CA ARG A 25 2.50 -19.97 8.15
C ARG A 25 1.91 -20.16 9.53
N PHE A 26 1.26 -21.29 9.76
CA PHE A 26 0.85 -21.66 11.12
C PHE A 26 1.27 -23.09 11.42
N SER A 27 2.60 -23.36 11.39
CA SER A 27 3.16 -24.69 11.60
C SER A 27 3.69 -24.93 13.02
N GLU A 28 3.76 -23.90 13.87
CA GLU A 28 4.42 -24.04 15.18
C GLU A 28 3.48 -24.32 16.36
N GLY A 29 2.18 -24.48 16.14
CA GLY A 29 1.24 -24.98 17.16
C GLY A 29 1.05 -24.11 18.38
N THR A 30 1.42 -22.82 18.33
CA THR A 30 1.21 -21.87 19.43
C THR A 30 -0.29 -21.56 19.62
N SER A 31 -0.66 -21.08 20.79
CA SER A 31 -2.06 -20.67 21.06
C SER A 31 -2.51 -19.53 20.13
N ALA A 32 -1.60 -18.62 19.79
CA ALA A 32 -1.85 -17.52 18.86
C ALA A 32 -2.13 -18.05 17.43
N ASP A 33 -1.36 -19.04 16.97
CA ASP A 33 -1.56 -19.63 15.64
C ASP A 33 -2.94 -20.28 15.50
N ARG A 34 -3.40 -20.96 16.56
CA ARG A 34 -4.73 -21.57 16.59
C ARG A 34 -5.86 -20.53 16.52
N GLU A 35 -5.69 -19.39 17.18
CA GLU A 35 -6.65 -18.31 17.15
C GLU A 35 -6.75 -17.66 15.76
N ILE A 36 -5.60 -17.42 15.14
CA ILE A 36 -5.53 -16.90 13.75
C ILE A 36 -6.18 -17.89 12.78
N GLN A 37 -5.86 -19.17 12.90
CA GLN A 37 -6.45 -20.23 12.06
C GLN A 37 -7.98 -20.32 12.26
N ARG A 38 -8.47 -20.18 13.49
CA ARG A 38 -9.89 -20.13 13.78
C ARG A 38 -10.55 -18.92 13.13
N THR A 39 -9.92 -17.76 13.18
CA THR A 39 -10.39 -16.53 12.54
C THR A 39 -10.45 -16.68 11.02
N LEU A 40 -9.43 -17.31 10.42
CA LEU A 40 -9.43 -17.61 8.98
C LEU A 40 -10.58 -18.55 8.61
N MET A 41 -10.78 -19.62 9.37
CA MET A 41 -11.87 -20.57 9.10
C MET A 41 -13.25 -19.92 9.22
N GLU A 42 -13.44 -19.03 10.21
CA GLU A 42 -14.67 -18.24 10.35
C GLU A 42 -14.86 -17.31 9.14
N LEU A 43 -13.80 -16.62 8.70
CA LEU A 43 -13.83 -15.79 7.51
C LEU A 43 -14.22 -16.58 6.27
N LEU A 44 -13.64 -17.76 6.06
CA LEU A 44 -13.97 -18.64 4.93
C LEU A 44 -15.44 -19.07 4.96
N ASN A 45 -15.96 -19.46 6.15
CA ASN A 45 -17.36 -19.83 6.32
C ASN A 45 -18.30 -18.64 6.02
N GLN A 46 -17.91 -17.44 6.43
CA GLN A 46 -18.68 -16.23 6.11
C GLN A 46 -18.66 -15.95 4.61
N LEU A 47 -17.52 -16.12 3.93
CA LEU A 47 -17.40 -15.96 2.47
C LEU A 47 -18.30 -16.97 1.71
N ASP A 48 -18.31 -18.21 2.12
CA ASP A 48 -19.15 -19.25 1.50
C ASP A 48 -20.66 -18.98 1.69
N GLY A 49 -21.04 -18.29 2.76
CA GLY A 49 -22.43 -17.87 3.00
C GLY A 49 -22.84 -16.56 2.32
N PHE A 50 -21.91 -15.88 1.63
CA PHE A 50 -22.19 -14.59 1.01
C PHE A 50 -22.92 -14.68 -0.35
N ASP A 51 -22.90 -15.81 -1.02
CA ASP A 51 -23.60 -15.98 -2.30
C ASP A 51 -25.14 -15.84 -2.18
N GLU A 52 -25.70 -16.12 -1.02
CA GLU A 52 -27.13 -15.88 -0.75
C GLU A 52 -27.45 -14.39 -0.45
N LEU A 53 -26.44 -13.56 -0.26
CA LEU A 53 -26.60 -12.19 0.24
C LEU A 53 -26.44 -11.08 -0.82
N GLY A 54 -26.40 -11.40 -2.08
CA GLY A 54 -26.47 -10.57 -3.31
C GLY A 54 -26.03 -9.10 -3.26
N LYS A 55 -26.14 -8.42 -2.14
CA LYS A 55 -25.96 -6.98 -1.97
C LYS A 55 -24.79 -6.56 -1.06
N VAL A 56 -24.07 -7.53 -0.47
CA VAL A 56 -22.83 -7.25 0.26
C VAL A 56 -21.65 -7.63 -0.64
N LYS A 57 -20.72 -6.71 -0.84
CA LYS A 57 -19.50 -6.96 -1.61
C LYS A 57 -18.30 -6.86 -0.69
N MET A 58 -17.25 -7.65 -0.98
CA MET A 58 -16.03 -7.67 -0.20
C MET A 58 -14.84 -7.26 -1.06
N ILE A 59 -14.00 -6.40 -0.51
CA ILE A 59 -12.72 -6.00 -1.07
C ILE A 59 -11.64 -6.32 -0.05
N MET A 60 -10.64 -7.09 -0.47
CA MET A 60 -9.49 -7.43 0.36
C MET A 60 -8.22 -6.89 -0.27
N ALA A 61 -7.31 -6.39 0.55
CA ALA A 61 -6.02 -5.89 0.12
C ALA A 61 -4.88 -6.60 0.85
N THR A 62 -3.77 -6.82 0.15
CA THR A 62 -2.53 -7.36 0.70
C THR A 62 -1.33 -6.91 -0.12
N ASN A 63 -0.20 -6.71 0.55
CA ASN A 63 1.10 -6.50 -0.07
C ASN A 63 1.84 -7.83 -0.34
N ARG A 64 1.27 -8.96 0.10
CA ARG A 64 1.92 -10.29 0.05
C ARG A 64 0.96 -11.36 -0.48
N PRO A 65 0.58 -11.29 -1.76
CA PRO A 65 -0.37 -12.24 -2.35
C PRO A 65 0.16 -13.69 -2.37
N ASP A 66 1.48 -13.86 -2.36
CA ASP A 66 2.19 -15.15 -2.36
C ASP A 66 2.01 -15.97 -1.08
N VAL A 67 1.77 -15.30 0.05
CA VAL A 67 1.61 -15.97 1.34
C VAL A 67 0.17 -16.32 1.67
N LEU A 68 -0.81 -15.85 0.89
CA LEU A 68 -2.21 -16.12 1.16
C LEU A 68 -2.55 -17.61 1.05
N ASP A 69 -3.46 -18.06 1.91
CA ASP A 69 -4.00 -19.43 1.85
C ASP A 69 -4.79 -19.62 0.54
N PRO A 70 -4.49 -20.67 -0.23
CA PRO A 70 -5.21 -20.98 -1.47
C PRO A 70 -6.73 -21.11 -1.28
N ALA A 71 -7.18 -21.43 -0.08
CA ALA A 71 -8.61 -21.53 0.23
C ALA A 71 -9.34 -20.20 0.06
N LEU A 72 -8.69 -19.05 0.30
CA LEU A 72 -9.25 -17.72 0.04
C LEU A 72 -9.42 -17.44 -1.46
N LEU A 73 -8.54 -18.02 -2.29
CA LEU A 73 -8.46 -17.77 -3.71
C LEU A 73 -9.33 -18.70 -4.56
N ARG A 74 -10.15 -19.54 -3.93
CA ARG A 74 -11.08 -20.45 -4.63
C ARG A 74 -12.21 -19.66 -5.30
N PRO A 75 -12.72 -20.15 -6.46
CA PRO A 75 -13.92 -19.61 -7.09
C PRO A 75 -15.09 -19.51 -6.10
N GLY A 76 -15.87 -18.44 -6.19
CA GLY A 76 -16.97 -18.15 -5.27
C GLY A 76 -16.56 -17.37 -4.02
N ARG A 77 -15.26 -17.20 -3.74
CA ARG A 77 -14.75 -16.41 -2.60
C ARG A 77 -14.09 -15.11 -3.05
N LEU A 78 -12.90 -15.20 -3.65
CA LEU A 78 -12.17 -14.07 -4.23
C LEU A 78 -11.98 -14.33 -5.73
N ASP A 79 -12.99 -14.02 -6.52
CA ASP A 79 -13.01 -14.30 -7.95
C ASP A 79 -12.15 -13.35 -8.77
N ARG A 80 -11.98 -12.11 -8.29
CA ARG A 80 -11.21 -11.09 -8.99
C ARG A 80 -9.97 -10.73 -8.23
N LYS A 81 -8.82 -10.86 -8.91
CA LYS A 81 -7.51 -10.41 -8.44
C LYS A 81 -7.10 -9.21 -9.28
N ILE A 82 -6.81 -8.11 -8.61
CA ILE A 82 -6.37 -6.87 -9.25
C ILE A 82 -4.99 -6.55 -8.69
N GLU A 83 -3.98 -6.66 -9.53
CA GLU A 83 -2.64 -6.20 -9.20
C GLU A 83 -2.54 -4.69 -9.43
N ILE A 84 -2.05 -3.97 -8.44
CA ILE A 84 -1.74 -2.54 -8.53
C ILE A 84 -0.22 -2.42 -8.66
N PRO A 85 0.31 -2.20 -9.88
CA PRO A 85 1.75 -2.10 -10.08
C PRO A 85 2.29 -0.79 -9.51
N LEU A 86 3.62 -0.69 -9.42
CA LEU A 86 4.28 0.57 -9.09
C LEU A 86 3.90 1.65 -10.13
N PRO A 87 3.79 2.92 -9.70
CA PRO A 87 3.37 4.00 -10.57
C PRO A 87 4.42 4.23 -11.69
N ASN A 88 3.94 4.44 -12.92
CA ASN A 88 4.77 4.86 -14.04
C ASN A 88 5.27 6.30 -13.87
N GLU A 89 6.13 6.77 -14.75
CA GLU A 89 6.74 8.11 -14.66
C GLU A 89 5.71 9.23 -14.59
N GLN A 90 4.67 9.17 -15.41
CA GLN A 90 3.59 10.16 -15.41
C GLN A 90 2.82 10.13 -14.09
N SER A 91 2.44 8.95 -13.61
CA SER A 91 1.74 8.79 -12.33
C SER A 91 2.61 9.26 -11.15
N ARG A 92 3.92 8.98 -11.16
CA ARG A 92 4.84 9.49 -10.13
C ARG A 92 4.89 11.02 -10.12
N THR A 93 4.88 11.65 -11.30
CA THR A 93 4.83 13.11 -11.40
C THR A 93 3.56 13.68 -10.77
N GLU A 94 2.40 13.09 -11.04
CA GLU A 94 1.13 13.53 -10.45
C GLU A 94 1.10 13.29 -8.93
N VAL A 95 1.56 12.14 -8.45
CA VAL A 95 1.65 11.85 -7.01
C VAL A 95 2.58 12.84 -6.31
N LEU A 96 3.72 13.16 -6.92
CA LEU A 96 4.67 14.13 -6.37
C LEU A 96 4.07 15.53 -6.29
N LYS A 97 3.34 15.97 -7.33
CA LYS A 97 2.63 17.24 -7.34
C LYS A 97 1.58 17.33 -6.24
N ILE A 98 0.80 16.25 -6.04
CA ILE A 98 -0.20 16.17 -4.96
C ILE A 98 0.45 16.35 -3.60
N HIS A 99 1.54 15.63 -3.31
CA HIS A 99 2.23 15.73 -2.02
C HIS A 99 2.98 17.06 -1.84
N ALA A 100 3.45 17.65 -2.92
CA ALA A 100 4.11 18.96 -2.89
C ALA A 100 3.12 20.14 -2.86
N ALA A 101 1.82 19.93 -3.10
CA ALA A 101 0.84 21.02 -3.21
C ALA A 101 0.76 21.91 -1.96
N GLY A 102 0.85 21.32 -0.77
CA GLY A 102 0.79 22.02 0.51
C GLY A 102 2.12 22.62 0.99
N ILE A 103 3.21 22.46 0.23
CA ILE A 103 4.54 22.92 0.63
C ILE A 103 4.82 24.28 -0.03
N ALA A 104 5.31 25.28 0.74
CA ALA A 104 5.76 26.54 0.19
C ALA A 104 7.00 26.29 -0.71
N LYS A 105 6.94 26.78 -1.95
CA LYS A 105 7.98 26.59 -2.98
C LYS A 105 8.50 27.94 -3.45
N HIS A 106 9.80 28.03 -3.71
CA HIS A 106 10.42 29.19 -4.33
C HIS A 106 11.13 28.77 -5.62
N GLY A 107 10.85 29.49 -6.69
CA GLY A 107 11.31 29.14 -8.04
C GLY A 107 10.53 27.99 -8.67
N GLU A 108 10.97 27.59 -9.84
CA GLU A 108 10.38 26.47 -10.58
C GLU A 108 10.99 25.14 -10.12
N ILE A 109 10.14 24.15 -9.87
CA ILE A 109 10.56 22.78 -9.53
C ILE A 109 10.35 21.91 -10.76
N ASP A 110 11.44 21.41 -11.31
CA ASP A 110 11.40 20.43 -12.40
C ASP A 110 11.03 19.04 -11.83
N TYR A 111 9.73 18.78 -11.79
CA TYR A 111 9.20 17.49 -11.33
C TYR A 111 9.60 16.33 -12.23
N GLU A 112 9.82 16.57 -13.53
CA GLU A 112 10.24 15.51 -14.46
C GLU A 112 11.65 15.04 -14.14
N ALA A 113 12.58 15.96 -13.90
CA ALA A 113 13.94 15.62 -13.48
C ALA A 113 13.95 14.85 -12.14
N VAL A 114 13.12 15.27 -11.18
CA VAL A 114 12.95 14.60 -9.88
C VAL A 114 12.44 13.17 -10.07
N VAL A 115 11.42 12.97 -10.89
CA VAL A 115 10.77 11.67 -11.12
C VAL A 115 11.67 10.70 -11.88
N LYS A 116 12.50 11.16 -12.81
CA LYS A 116 13.52 10.32 -13.48
C LYS A 116 14.50 9.71 -12.48
N LEU A 117 14.83 10.42 -11.40
CA LEU A 117 15.66 9.90 -10.32
C LEU A 117 14.90 9.03 -9.32
N ALA A 118 13.57 9.05 -9.33
CA ALA A 118 12.69 8.30 -8.45
C ALA A 118 12.14 7.01 -9.10
N GLU A 119 12.90 6.39 -10.01
CA GLU A 119 12.52 5.12 -10.63
C GLU A 119 12.35 4.02 -9.57
N GLY A 120 11.26 3.26 -9.65
CA GLY A 120 10.92 2.21 -8.69
C GLY A 120 10.29 2.71 -7.39
N PHE A 121 10.08 4.01 -7.21
CA PHE A 121 9.45 4.55 -6.02
C PHE A 121 7.94 4.34 -6.05
N ASN A 122 7.40 3.98 -4.90
CA ASN A 122 5.95 3.93 -4.64
C ASN A 122 5.43 5.29 -4.14
N GLY A 123 4.12 5.38 -3.87
CA GLY A 123 3.50 6.62 -3.39
C GLY A 123 4.02 7.10 -2.04
N ALA A 124 4.34 6.17 -1.13
CA ALA A 124 4.90 6.49 0.19
C ALA A 124 6.33 7.04 0.08
N ASP A 125 7.14 6.47 -0.82
CA ASP A 125 8.50 6.96 -1.08
C ASP A 125 8.47 8.38 -1.64
N LEU A 126 7.57 8.67 -2.58
CA LEU A 126 7.39 10.01 -3.15
C LEU A 126 6.94 11.03 -2.09
N ARG A 127 6.04 10.62 -1.19
CA ARG A 127 5.65 11.44 -0.03
C ARG A 127 6.85 11.72 0.87
N ASN A 128 7.68 10.71 1.15
CA ASN A 128 8.90 10.87 1.95
C ASN A 128 9.88 11.83 1.30
N VAL A 129 10.04 11.78 -0.03
CA VAL A 129 10.86 12.76 -0.77
C VAL A 129 10.38 14.19 -0.51
N CYS A 130 9.07 14.43 -0.56
CA CYS A 130 8.51 15.76 -0.27
C CYS A 130 8.77 16.19 1.17
N THR A 131 8.58 15.28 2.14
CA THR A 131 8.80 15.54 3.57
C THR A 131 10.29 15.86 3.85
N GLU A 132 11.19 15.04 3.31
CA GLU A 132 12.64 15.25 3.50
C GLU A 132 13.15 16.51 2.78
N ALA A 133 12.57 16.88 1.63
CA ALA A 133 12.86 18.14 0.97
C ALA A 133 12.46 19.33 1.86
N GLY A 134 11.30 19.28 2.51
CA GLY A 134 10.87 20.24 3.51
C GLY A 134 11.83 20.32 4.70
N MET A 135 12.25 19.17 5.22
CA MET A 135 13.25 19.10 6.31
C MET A 135 14.62 19.64 5.87
N SER A 136 15.01 19.47 4.60
CA SER A 136 16.23 20.06 4.05
C SER A 136 16.16 21.60 4.03
N ALA A 137 15.02 22.16 3.67
CA ALA A 137 14.80 23.60 3.69
C ALA A 137 14.87 24.16 5.13
N ILE A 138 14.23 23.51 6.10
CA ILE A 138 14.27 23.90 7.52
C ILE A 138 15.71 23.88 8.06
N ARG A 139 16.49 22.83 7.75
CA ARG A 139 17.91 22.76 8.14
C ARG A 139 18.76 23.87 7.53
N ALA A 140 18.30 24.45 6.41
CA ALA A 140 18.93 25.59 5.75
C ALA A 140 18.29 26.94 6.16
N GLU A 141 17.52 26.93 7.27
CA GLU A 141 16.85 28.12 7.84
C GLU A 141 15.92 28.84 6.82
N ARG A 142 15.26 28.05 5.95
CA ARG A 142 14.29 28.54 4.96
C ARG A 142 12.90 28.01 5.27
N ASP A 143 11.88 28.80 5.00
CA ASP A 143 10.46 28.47 5.11
C ASP A 143 9.84 28.00 3.77
N TYR A 144 10.66 27.86 2.74
CA TYR A 144 10.28 27.38 1.41
C TYR A 144 11.29 26.36 0.89
N VAL A 145 10.80 25.47 0.02
CA VAL A 145 11.57 24.41 -0.66
C VAL A 145 11.99 24.89 -2.05
N VAL A 146 13.19 24.53 -2.47
CA VAL A 146 13.71 24.75 -3.83
C VAL A 146 14.02 23.44 -4.52
N HIS A 147 14.23 23.47 -5.85
CA HIS A 147 14.51 22.26 -6.64
C HIS A 147 15.68 21.43 -6.08
N GLU A 148 16.73 22.09 -5.62
CA GLU A 148 17.93 21.45 -5.07
C GLU A 148 17.65 20.62 -3.83
N ASP A 149 16.62 20.95 -3.04
CA ASP A 149 16.26 20.17 -1.85
C ASP A 149 15.74 18.79 -2.26
N PHE A 150 14.91 18.71 -3.29
CA PHE A 150 14.44 17.43 -3.85
C PHE A 150 15.60 16.61 -4.41
N MET A 151 16.50 17.24 -5.16
CA MET A 151 17.65 16.56 -5.75
C MET A 151 18.60 15.99 -4.68
N LYS A 152 18.87 16.75 -3.59
CA LYS A 152 19.69 16.29 -2.47
C LYS A 152 19.09 15.05 -1.78
N VAL A 153 17.77 15.04 -1.59
CA VAL A 153 17.07 13.90 -0.98
C VAL A 153 17.21 12.66 -1.85
N LEU A 154 16.95 12.77 -3.15
CA LEU A 154 17.05 11.66 -4.07
C LEU A 154 18.45 11.07 -4.16
N CYS A 155 19.47 11.92 -4.22
CA CYS A 155 20.86 11.47 -4.18
C CYS A 155 21.18 10.69 -2.90
N ARG A 156 20.67 11.13 -1.74
CA ARG A 156 20.87 10.42 -0.46
C ARG A 156 20.12 9.12 -0.38
N THR A 157 18.90 9.06 -0.92
CA THR A 157 18.06 7.85 -0.91
C THR A 157 18.64 6.77 -1.81
N ARG A 158 19.16 7.12 -2.99
CA ARG A 158 19.84 6.16 -3.88
C ARG A 158 21.13 5.58 -3.30
N LEU A 159 21.80 6.29 -2.41
CA LEU A 159 23.03 5.82 -1.75
C LEU A 159 22.79 4.87 -0.57
N LYS A 160 21.53 4.66 -0.15
CA LYS A 160 21.18 3.67 0.87
C LYS A 160 20.91 2.33 0.19
N PRO A 161 21.69 1.27 0.52
CA PRO A 161 21.58 -0.05 -0.15
C PRO A 161 20.25 -0.79 0.12
N ASP A 162 19.43 -0.32 1.04
CA ASP A 162 18.23 -1.04 1.49
C ASP A 162 17.05 -1.00 0.51
N HIS A 163 17.05 -0.12 -0.51
CA HIS A 163 15.99 -0.05 -1.52
C HIS A 163 16.19 -1.00 -2.72
N LEU A 164 17.33 -1.69 -2.81
CA LEU A 164 17.67 -2.60 -3.92
C LEU A 164 17.22 -4.06 -3.71
N HIS A 165 16.62 -4.41 -2.57
CA HIS A 165 16.30 -5.81 -2.23
C HIS A 165 14.83 -6.20 -2.27
N LEU A 166 13.90 -5.35 -2.72
CA LEU A 166 12.46 -5.71 -2.76
C LEU A 166 11.94 -6.14 -4.14
N ASN A 167 12.77 -6.18 -5.18
CA ASN A 167 12.35 -6.64 -6.51
C ASN A 167 13.20 -7.82 -7.02
N LYS A 168 13.29 -8.90 -6.25
CA LYS A 168 13.65 -10.22 -6.78
C LYS A 168 12.75 -11.26 -6.13
N HIS A 169 11.68 -11.56 -6.80
CA HIS A 169 11.02 -12.85 -7.05
C HIS A 169 9.60 -12.62 -7.54
#